data_e33c0382a170e714a20b1eb28b3ed1e3
#
_entry.id   e33c0382a170e714a20b1eb28b3ed1e3
#
_cell.length_a   1.000
_cell.length_b   1.000
_cell.length_c   1.000
_cell.angle_alpha   90.00
_cell.angle_beta   90.00
_cell.angle_gamma   90.00
#
_symmetry.space_group_name_H-M   'P 1'
#
loop_
_entity.id
_entity.type
_entity.pdbx_description
1 polymer ?
#
loop_
_entity_poly.entity_id
_entity_poly.type
_entity_poly.pdbx_seq_one_letter_code
_entity_poly.pdbx_strand_id
1 'polypeptide(L)'
;MARPPAPTFAEYVPVVAAAVSEGTKRAYGSYWNRVVEHWGQRRLDEPTPSEIEKLAEYVKAHVVARRNARGGRSAAEHLIAALRCLYKRAVADGFIAEADNPALKVAKPRRLPSTRRAVADTRLAEINEVAASTGNDPALDTLLLRLHTETACRRGGALALRPVDLDPDQCLILLREKGDSVRWQPVSPTLMRYLQRHAEERGATEAGQLLRYRDGAPITRRRYDHLWVRIGEHLPWVRVQQISTHWLRHTTLTWVERNFGYAIARAYAGHSESGGDAGTTATYVKATPQEIAAALSALTNEPHPLT
;
A
#
# COMPACT_ATOMS: atom_id res chain seq x y z
N MET A 1 -19.75 11.71 37.74
CA MET A 1 -20.59 10.61 37.27
C MET A 1 -19.78 9.32 37.30
N ALA A 2 -20.36 8.21 37.79
CA ALA A 2 -19.72 6.90 37.75
C ALA A 2 -19.60 6.45 36.28
N ARG A 3 -18.45 5.87 35.93
CA ARG A 3 -18.18 5.38 34.56
C ARG A 3 -19.08 4.15 34.30
N PRO A 4 -19.64 3.99 33.05
CA PRO A 4 -20.40 2.79 32.74
C PRO A 4 -19.50 1.55 32.83
N PRO A 5 -20.04 0.38 33.14
CA PRO A 5 -19.27 -0.85 33.20
C PRO A 5 -18.66 -1.14 31.81
N ALA A 6 -17.37 -1.51 31.76
CA ALA A 6 -16.72 -1.82 30.51
C ALA A 6 -17.36 -3.07 29.85
N PRO A 7 -17.69 -3.05 28.55
CA PRO A 7 -18.22 -4.21 27.86
C PRO A 7 -17.15 -5.30 27.71
N THR A 8 -17.59 -6.51 27.34
CA THR A 8 -16.67 -7.60 26.94
C THR A 8 -16.06 -7.35 25.56
N PHE A 9 -14.95 -8.05 25.24
CA PHE A 9 -14.37 -7.98 23.91
C PHE A 9 -15.34 -8.47 22.83
N ALA A 10 -16.14 -9.52 23.10
CA ALA A 10 -17.12 -10.04 22.14
C ALA A 10 -18.21 -9.03 21.82
N GLU A 11 -18.64 -8.22 22.78
CA GLU A 11 -19.63 -7.16 22.58
C GLU A 11 -19.04 -5.93 21.88
N TYR A 12 -17.82 -5.54 22.22
CA TYR A 12 -17.27 -4.27 21.80
C TYR A 12 -16.53 -4.32 20.44
N VAL A 13 -15.87 -5.42 20.10
CA VAL A 13 -15.16 -5.56 18.83
C VAL A 13 -16.06 -5.30 17.61
N PRO A 14 -17.31 -5.83 17.54
CA PRO A 14 -18.23 -5.51 16.44
C PRO A 14 -18.54 -4.01 16.32
N VAL A 15 -18.70 -3.31 17.44
CA VAL A 15 -18.97 -1.86 17.49
C VAL A 15 -17.81 -1.09 16.87
N VAL A 16 -16.57 -1.40 17.29
CA VAL A 16 -15.37 -0.77 16.74
C VAL A 16 -15.20 -1.12 15.26
N ALA A 17 -15.44 -2.36 14.87
CA ALA A 17 -15.32 -2.81 13.47
C ALA A 17 -16.31 -2.09 12.54
N ALA A 18 -17.48 -1.70 13.04
CA ALA A 18 -18.47 -0.91 12.30
C ALA A 18 -18.09 0.58 12.21
N ALA A 19 -17.38 1.11 13.21
CA ALA A 19 -17.05 2.52 13.32
C ALA A 19 -15.75 2.93 12.62
N VAL A 20 -14.93 1.98 12.17
CA VAL A 20 -13.66 2.26 11.50
C VAL A 20 -13.76 2.14 9.97
N SER A 21 -12.80 2.76 9.26
CA SER A 21 -12.73 2.62 7.81
C SER A 21 -12.52 1.16 7.39
N GLU A 22 -13.00 0.79 6.20
CA GLU A 22 -12.80 -0.53 5.59
C GLU A 22 -11.31 -0.92 5.50
N GLY A 23 -10.43 0.06 5.31
CA GLY A 23 -8.98 -0.15 5.34
C GLY A 23 -8.45 -0.60 6.69
N THR A 24 -8.95 0.01 7.79
CA THR A 24 -8.61 -0.35 9.17
C THR A 24 -9.19 -1.72 9.52
N LYS A 25 -10.47 -1.97 9.17
CA LYS A 25 -11.13 -3.26 9.37
C LYS A 25 -10.37 -4.40 8.68
N ARG A 26 -9.93 -4.19 7.44
CA ARG A 26 -9.11 -5.17 6.69
C ARG A 26 -7.75 -5.40 7.33
N ALA A 27 -7.14 -4.38 7.93
CA ALA A 27 -5.83 -4.49 8.56
C ALA A 27 -5.89 -5.16 9.94
N TYR A 28 -6.92 -4.90 10.71
CA TYR A 28 -7.01 -5.31 12.12
C TYR A 28 -8.04 -6.38 12.40
N GLY A 29 -9.01 -6.62 11.53
CA GLY A 29 -10.12 -7.55 11.78
C GLY A 29 -9.69 -8.95 12.16
N SER A 30 -8.68 -9.52 11.47
CA SER A 30 -8.16 -10.84 11.81
C SER A 30 -7.48 -10.89 13.20
N TYR A 31 -6.92 -9.78 13.67
CA TYR A 31 -6.33 -9.68 15.00
C TYR A 31 -7.40 -9.48 16.05
N TRP A 32 -8.44 -8.70 15.78
CA TRP A 32 -9.60 -8.58 16.67
C TRP A 32 -10.32 -9.91 16.85
N ASN A 33 -10.50 -10.70 15.77
CA ASN A 33 -11.06 -12.04 15.87
C ASN A 33 -10.24 -12.92 16.82
N ARG A 34 -8.91 -12.90 16.73
CA ARG A 34 -8.04 -13.61 17.66
C ARG A 34 -8.15 -13.13 19.10
N VAL A 35 -8.31 -11.82 19.30
CA VAL A 35 -8.57 -11.27 20.65
C VAL A 35 -9.89 -11.81 21.20
N VAL A 36 -10.95 -11.86 20.39
CA VAL A 36 -12.24 -12.42 20.78
C VAL A 36 -12.14 -13.93 21.07
N GLU A 37 -11.39 -14.68 20.26
CA GLU A 37 -11.12 -16.11 20.51
C GLU A 37 -10.47 -16.37 21.87
N HIS A 38 -9.56 -15.48 22.32
CA HIS A 38 -8.82 -15.66 23.57
C HIS A 38 -9.50 -14.99 24.77
N TRP A 39 -10.14 -13.85 24.57
CA TRP A 39 -10.65 -12.97 25.63
C TRP A 39 -12.10 -12.55 25.44
N GLY A 40 -12.86 -13.20 24.57
CA GLY A 40 -14.22 -12.74 24.19
C GLY A 40 -15.14 -12.43 25.34
N GLN A 41 -15.11 -13.26 26.40
CA GLN A 41 -15.95 -13.10 27.59
C GLN A 41 -15.35 -12.17 28.64
N ARG A 42 -14.10 -11.77 28.49
CA ARG A 42 -13.45 -10.83 29.42
C ARG A 42 -13.89 -9.40 29.12
N ARG A 43 -13.96 -8.60 30.17
CA ARG A 43 -14.22 -7.17 30.01
C ARG A 43 -12.96 -6.44 29.57
N LEU A 44 -13.12 -5.29 28.94
CA LEU A 44 -12.00 -4.49 28.42
C LEU A 44 -11.06 -3.98 29.52
N ASP A 45 -11.53 -3.85 30.76
CA ASP A 45 -10.77 -3.36 31.91
C ASP A 45 -9.96 -4.46 32.64
N GLU A 46 -10.11 -5.73 32.26
CA GLU A 46 -9.44 -6.85 32.93
C GLU A 46 -8.03 -7.16 32.45
N PRO A 47 -7.71 -7.12 31.12
CA PRO A 47 -6.39 -7.53 30.67
C PRO A 47 -5.28 -6.61 31.16
N THR A 48 -4.21 -7.20 31.64
CA THR A 48 -3.00 -6.49 32.03
C THR A 48 -2.06 -6.28 30.84
N PRO A 49 -1.11 -5.33 30.92
CA PRO A 49 -0.06 -5.18 29.89
C PRO A 49 0.70 -6.48 29.62
N SER A 50 1.07 -7.24 30.64
CA SER A 50 1.78 -8.52 30.51
C SER A 50 0.97 -9.59 29.78
N GLU A 51 -0.37 -9.61 29.95
CA GLU A 51 -1.22 -10.53 29.20
C GLU A 51 -1.31 -10.14 27.72
N ILE A 52 -1.28 -8.84 27.40
CA ILE A 52 -1.20 -8.36 26.00
C ILE A 52 0.12 -8.79 25.38
N GLU A 53 1.23 -8.68 26.09
CA GLU A 53 2.55 -9.15 25.64
C GLU A 53 2.54 -10.66 25.39
N LYS A 54 1.98 -11.43 26.32
CA LYS A 54 1.83 -12.89 26.18
C LYS A 54 1.00 -13.25 24.95
N LEU A 55 -0.11 -12.57 24.70
CA LEU A 55 -0.93 -12.78 23.51
C LEU A 55 -0.18 -12.39 22.23
N ALA A 56 0.64 -11.33 22.27
CA ALA A 56 1.44 -10.91 21.13
C ALA A 56 2.52 -11.96 20.78
N GLU A 57 3.19 -12.56 21.79
CA GLU A 57 4.14 -13.65 21.59
C GLU A 57 3.44 -14.94 21.10
N TYR A 58 2.25 -15.25 21.62
CA TYR A 58 1.43 -16.35 21.11
C TYR A 58 1.11 -16.17 19.64
N VAL A 59 0.59 -15.00 19.24
CA VAL A 59 0.28 -14.68 17.84
C VAL A 59 1.53 -14.74 16.96
N LYS A 60 2.67 -14.27 17.43
CA LYS A 60 3.96 -14.36 16.74
C LYS A 60 4.38 -15.80 16.47
N ALA A 61 4.20 -16.70 17.43
CA ALA A 61 4.55 -18.11 17.31
C ALA A 61 3.61 -18.88 16.37
N HIS A 62 2.32 -18.50 16.30
CA HIS A 62 1.28 -19.22 15.55
C HIS A 62 0.91 -18.58 14.20
N VAL A 63 1.69 -17.60 13.75
CA VAL A 63 1.52 -17.05 12.40
C VAL A 63 1.99 -18.06 11.36
N VAL A 64 1.21 -18.21 10.28
CA VAL A 64 1.65 -18.94 9.09
C VAL A 64 3.00 -18.39 8.64
N ALA A 65 4.04 -19.20 8.71
CA ALA A 65 5.39 -18.82 8.35
C ALA A 65 5.47 -18.52 6.85
N ARG A 66 5.24 -17.26 6.50
CA ARG A 66 5.57 -16.74 5.17
C ARG A 66 7.01 -16.27 5.18
N ARG A 67 7.71 -16.40 4.05
CA ARG A 67 9.12 -16.03 3.91
C ARG A 67 9.43 -14.60 4.39
N ASN A 68 8.46 -13.68 4.29
CA ASN A 68 8.51 -12.29 4.79
C ASN A 68 7.95 -12.11 6.21
N ALA A 69 7.62 -13.18 6.91
CA ALA A 69 7.00 -13.09 8.23
C ALA A 69 7.95 -12.54 9.31
N ARG A 70 9.25 -12.38 9.00
CA ARG A 70 10.26 -11.83 9.93
C ARG A 70 10.16 -12.45 11.32
N GLY A 71 9.99 -13.78 11.39
CA GLY A 71 9.77 -14.49 12.64
C GLY A 71 8.49 -14.09 13.37
N GLY A 72 7.43 -13.71 12.63
CA GLY A 72 6.13 -13.33 13.24
C GLY A 72 6.09 -11.93 13.87
N ARG A 73 7.20 -11.16 13.90
CA ARG A 73 7.26 -9.82 14.54
C ARG A 73 6.23 -8.85 14.00
N SER A 74 5.97 -8.87 12.69
CA SER A 74 4.94 -8.02 12.09
C SER A 74 3.54 -8.36 12.60
N ALA A 75 3.27 -9.62 12.94
CA ALA A 75 1.97 -10.02 13.48
C ALA A 75 1.80 -9.52 14.93
N ALA A 76 2.84 -9.63 15.76
CA ALA A 76 2.83 -9.05 17.10
C ALA A 76 2.65 -7.52 17.05
N GLU A 77 3.38 -6.83 16.15
CA GLU A 77 3.23 -5.38 15.93
C GLU A 77 1.78 -5.00 15.54
N HIS A 78 1.18 -5.78 14.63
CA HIS A 78 -0.20 -5.53 14.18
C HIS A 78 -1.24 -5.85 15.27
N LEU A 79 -1.04 -6.89 16.07
CA LEU A 79 -1.92 -7.19 17.21
C LEU A 79 -1.92 -6.03 18.20
N ILE A 80 -0.74 -5.55 18.62
CA ILE A 80 -0.63 -4.42 19.53
C ILE A 80 -1.25 -3.16 18.92
N ALA A 81 -1.06 -2.92 17.63
CA ALA A 81 -1.70 -1.80 16.94
C ALA A 81 -3.23 -1.94 16.87
N ALA A 82 -3.75 -3.14 16.66
CA ALA A 82 -5.18 -3.45 16.66
C ALA A 82 -5.81 -3.24 18.05
N LEU A 83 -5.13 -3.69 19.11
CA LEU A 83 -5.55 -3.43 20.50
C LEU A 83 -5.49 -1.94 20.85
N ARG A 84 -4.45 -1.22 20.44
CA ARG A 84 -4.38 0.23 20.65
C ARG A 84 -5.52 0.98 19.93
N CYS A 85 -5.91 0.53 18.73
CA CYS A 85 -7.05 1.08 18.01
C CYS A 85 -8.36 0.84 18.77
N LEU A 86 -8.57 -0.37 19.29
CA LEU A 86 -9.74 -0.75 20.07
C LEU A 86 -9.82 0.04 21.38
N TYR A 87 -8.74 0.06 22.15
CA TYR A 87 -8.69 0.77 23.44
C TYR A 87 -8.78 2.30 23.30
N LYS A 88 -8.25 2.88 22.20
CA LYS A 88 -8.45 4.31 21.91
C LYS A 88 -9.94 4.64 21.76
N ARG A 89 -10.72 3.76 21.15
CA ARG A 89 -12.17 3.91 21.05
C ARG A 89 -12.84 3.72 22.41
N ALA A 90 -12.45 2.70 23.17
CA ALA A 90 -12.99 2.47 24.51
C ALA A 90 -12.77 3.65 25.47
N VAL A 91 -11.63 4.34 25.33
CA VAL A 91 -11.37 5.59 26.08
C VAL A 91 -12.30 6.72 25.59
N ALA A 92 -12.44 6.89 24.27
CA ALA A 92 -13.33 7.91 23.70
C ALA A 92 -14.80 7.69 24.06
N ASP A 93 -15.23 6.43 24.14
CA ASP A 93 -16.61 6.04 24.53
C ASP A 93 -16.82 6.04 26.06
N GLY A 94 -15.79 6.37 26.84
CA GLY A 94 -15.88 6.53 28.30
C GLY A 94 -15.85 5.23 29.10
N PHE A 95 -15.60 4.06 28.47
CA PHE A 95 -15.53 2.78 29.18
C PHE A 95 -14.26 2.60 30.00
N ILE A 96 -13.13 3.20 29.56
CA ILE A 96 -11.82 3.09 30.21
C ILE A 96 -11.19 4.48 30.33
N ALA A 97 -10.46 4.76 31.44
CA ALA A 97 -9.63 5.96 31.50
C ALA A 97 -8.36 5.79 30.65
N GLU A 98 -7.83 6.88 30.14
CA GLU A 98 -6.58 6.84 29.36
C GLU A 98 -5.42 6.27 30.18
N ALA A 99 -5.32 6.63 31.46
CA ALA A 99 -4.31 6.12 32.39
C ALA A 99 -4.42 4.60 32.64
N ASP A 100 -5.63 4.04 32.49
CA ASP A 100 -5.92 2.61 32.70
C ASP A 100 -5.80 1.79 31.41
N ASN A 101 -5.53 2.42 30.28
CA ASN A 101 -5.40 1.75 28.98
C ASN A 101 -4.15 0.84 28.94
N PRO A 102 -4.32 -0.49 29.03
CA PRO A 102 -3.20 -1.41 29.12
C PRO A 102 -2.38 -1.48 27.81
N ALA A 103 -3.00 -1.23 26.65
CA ALA A 103 -2.34 -1.31 25.37
C ALA A 103 -1.33 -0.16 25.11
N LEU A 104 -1.47 0.97 25.81
CA LEU A 104 -0.50 2.05 25.75
C LEU A 104 0.78 1.72 26.52
N LYS A 105 0.67 0.91 27.57
CA LYS A 105 1.79 0.49 28.43
C LYS A 105 2.65 -0.62 27.81
N VAL A 106 2.18 -1.26 26.74
CA VAL A 106 2.93 -2.30 25.99
C VAL A 106 3.75 -1.66 24.89
N ALA A 107 5.06 -1.93 24.87
CA ALA A 107 5.94 -1.45 23.82
C ALA A 107 5.63 -2.15 22.49
N LYS A 108 5.53 -1.39 21.39
CA LYS A 108 5.50 -2.00 20.06
C LYS A 108 6.86 -2.60 19.72
N PRO A 109 6.92 -3.81 19.15
CA PRO A 109 8.16 -4.35 18.62
C PRO A 109 8.79 -3.34 17.64
N ARG A 110 10.10 -3.09 17.78
CA ARG A 110 10.82 -2.19 16.88
C ARG A 110 10.69 -2.69 15.45
N ARG A 111 10.23 -1.83 14.55
CA ARG A 111 10.13 -2.13 13.13
C ARG A 111 11.52 -2.33 12.54
N LEU A 112 11.76 -3.49 11.94
CA LEU A 112 13.01 -3.76 11.26
C LEU A 112 13.10 -2.96 9.96
N PRO A 113 14.31 -2.51 9.56
CA PRO A 113 14.53 -1.86 8.28
C PRO A 113 14.00 -2.71 7.11
N SER A 114 13.54 -2.08 6.07
CA SER A 114 13.14 -2.79 4.85
C SER A 114 14.37 -3.42 4.20
N THR A 115 14.26 -4.70 3.81
CA THR A 115 15.29 -5.37 3.02
C THR A 115 15.16 -5.10 1.52
N ARG A 116 14.15 -4.31 1.12
CA ARG A 116 13.94 -3.94 -0.28
C ARG A 116 15.01 -2.99 -0.74
N ARG A 117 15.47 -3.21 -1.96
CA ARG A 117 16.43 -2.38 -2.68
C ARG A 117 15.94 -2.14 -4.11
N ALA A 118 16.52 -1.19 -4.82
CA ALA A 118 16.28 -1.01 -6.23
C ALA A 118 16.66 -2.30 -7.00
N VAL A 119 15.82 -2.69 -7.94
CA VAL A 119 16.08 -3.80 -8.87
C VAL A 119 16.99 -3.27 -9.98
N ALA A 120 18.03 -4.01 -10.32
CA ALA A 120 18.93 -3.62 -11.42
C ALA A 120 18.20 -3.65 -12.77
N ASP A 121 18.61 -2.79 -13.71
CA ASP A 121 17.95 -2.64 -15.01
C ASP A 121 17.91 -3.94 -15.82
N THR A 122 18.98 -4.71 -15.80
CA THR A 122 19.03 -6.05 -16.43
C THR A 122 17.97 -6.99 -15.87
N ARG A 123 17.74 -6.93 -14.56
CA ARG A 123 16.71 -7.72 -13.88
C ARG A 123 15.29 -7.21 -14.14
N LEU A 124 15.13 -5.90 -14.34
CA LEU A 124 13.84 -5.33 -14.78
C LEU A 124 13.54 -5.77 -16.23
N ALA A 125 14.54 -5.82 -17.10
CA ALA A 125 14.40 -6.34 -18.46
C ALA A 125 13.93 -7.80 -18.46
N GLU A 126 14.54 -8.69 -17.65
CA GLU A 126 14.08 -10.09 -17.49
C GLU A 126 12.62 -10.17 -17.05
N ILE A 127 12.20 -9.36 -16.07
CA ILE A 127 10.80 -9.30 -15.60
C ILE A 127 9.85 -8.90 -16.73
N ASN A 128 10.21 -7.86 -17.50
CA ASN A 128 9.39 -7.38 -18.61
C ASN A 128 9.31 -8.40 -19.75
N GLU A 129 10.39 -9.09 -20.06
CA GLU A 129 10.41 -10.14 -21.08
C GLU A 129 9.46 -11.29 -20.71
N VAL A 130 9.52 -11.79 -19.48
CA VAL A 130 8.61 -12.83 -19.01
C VAL A 130 7.15 -12.35 -19.05
N ALA A 131 6.88 -11.11 -18.65
CA ALA A 131 5.52 -10.56 -18.70
C ALA A 131 5.00 -10.41 -20.13
N ALA A 132 5.88 -10.06 -21.09
CA ALA A 132 5.54 -9.87 -22.50
C ALA A 132 5.36 -11.19 -23.27
N SER A 133 6.02 -12.27 -22.83
CA SER A 133 6.06 -13.55 -23.57
C SER A 133 5.23 -14.65 -22.95
N THR A 134 4.68 -14.47 -21.74
CA THR A 134 3.97 -15.52 -21.01
C THR A 134 2.60 -15.10 -20.52
N GLY A 135 1.79 -16.08 -20.08
CA GLY A 135 0.47 -15.86 -19.51
C GLY A 135 -0.63 -15.65 -20.55
N ASN A 136 -1.83 -15.40 -20.07
CA ASN A 136 -3.04 -15.29 -20.92
C ASN A 136 -3.31 -13.88 -21.44
N ASP A 137 -2.59 -12.87 -20.94
CA ASP A 137 -2.79 -11.48 -21.32
C ASP A 137 -1.48 -10.65 -21.17
N PRO A 138 -0.48 -10.92 -22.05
CA PRO A 138 0.80 -10.21 -22.00
C PRO A 138 0.67 -8.69 -22.16
N ALA A 139 -0.28 -8.23 -22.99
CA ALA A 139 -0.52 -6.81 -23.21
C ALA A 139 -0.93 -6.09 -21.92
N LEU A 140 -1.83 -6.68 -21.12
CA LEU A 140 -2.21 -6.15 -19.82
C LEU A 140 -1.04 -6.21 -18.84
N ASP A 141 -0.30 -7.31 -18.81
CA ASP A 141 0.78 -7.50 -17.84
C ASP A 141 1.92 -6.52 -18.07
N THR A 142 2.31 -6.27 -19.31
CA THR A 142 3.32 -5.26 -19.67
C THR A 142 2.84 -3.85 -19.38
N LEU A 143 1.54 -3.55 -19.66
CA LEU A 143 0.94 -2.27 -19.30
C LEU A 143 0.99 -2.02 -17.79
N LEU A 144 0.67 -3.03 -16.97
CA LEU A 144 0.76 -2.94 -15.51
C LEU A 144 2.18 -2.66 -15.03
N LEU A 145 3.18 -3.40 -15.54
CA LEU A 145 4.57 -3.18 -15.17
C LEU A 145 5.05 -1.78 -15.56
N ARG A 146 4.75 -1.35 -16.79
CA ARG A 146 5.12 -0.02 -17.28
C ARG A 146 4.47 1.09 -16.44
N LEU A 147 3.16 1.00 -16.19
CA LEU A 147 2.43 1.96 -15.35
C LEU A 147 3.11 2.12 -13.97
N HIS A 148 3.46 1.02 -13.32
CA HIS A 148 4.09 1.07 -12.01
C HIS A 148 5.54 1.55 -12.04
N THR A 149 6.28 1.24 -13.09
CA THR A 149 7.66 1.70 -13.26
C THR A 149 7.70 3.20 -13.54
N GLU A 150 6.86 3.69 -14.45
CA GLU A 150 6.86 5.12 -14.79
C GLU A 150 6.29 6.01 -13.68
N THR A 151 5.21 5.60 -13.02
CA THR A 151 4.49 6.45 -12.08
C THR A 151 4.83 6.22 -10.62
N ALA A 152 5.53 5.15 -10.32
CA ALA A 152 5.73 4.68 -8.94
C ALA A 152 4.41 4.57 -8.14
N CYS A 153 3.24 4.47 -8.76
CA CYS A 153 1.95 4.45 -8.09
C CYS A 153 1.78 3.21 -7.21
N ARG A 154 0.92 3.31 -6.21
CA ARG A 154 0.51 2.14 -5.43
C ARG A 154 -0.50 1.32 -6.20
N ARG A 155 -0.54 0.00 -5.97
CA ARG A 155 -1.52 -0.91 -6.61
C ARG A 155 -2.97 -0.40 -6.48
N GLY A 156 -3.32 0.21 -5.36
CA GLY A 156 -4.65 0.80 -5.17
C GLY A 156 -4.95 1.96 -6.10
N GLY A 157 -3.98 2.84 -6.34
CA GLY A 157 -4.11 3.95 -7.28
C GLY A 157 -4.28 3.48 -8.73
N ALA A 158 -3.47 2.49 -9.15
CA ALA A 158 -3.64 1.88 -10.48
C ALA A 158 -5.01 1.23 -10.66
N LEU A 159 -5.51 0.50 -9.66
CA LEU A 159 -6.85 -0.13 -9.71
C LEU A 159 -8.01 0.88 -9.65
N ALA A 160 -7.77 2.08 -9.14
CA ALA A 160 -8.77 3.15 -9.08
C ALA A 160 -8.72 4.10 -10.29
N LEU A 161 -7.78 3.91 -11.22
CA LEU A 161 -7.64 4.74 -12.41
C LEU A 161 -8.83 4.53 -13.35
N ARG A 162 -9.35 5.64 -13.89
CA ARG A 162 -10.52 5.68 -14.80
C ARG A 162 -10.14 6.41 -16.09
N PRO A 163 -10.81 6.17 -17.22
CA PRO A 163 -10.57 6.95 -18.44
C PRO A 163 -10.67 8.47 -18.23
N VAL A 164 -11.64 8.94 -17.46
CA VAL A 164 -11.81 10.38 -17.12
C VAL A 164 -10.62 10.98 -16.34
N ASP A 165 -9.76 10.16 -15.79
CA ASP A 165 -8.56 10.59 -15.05
C ASP A 165 -7.33 10.78 -15.95
N LEU A 166 -7.47 10.61 -17.27
CA LEU A 166 -6.41 10.82 -18.25
C LEU A 166 -6.50 12.24 -18.83
N ASP A 167 -5.39 12.93 -18.88
CA ASP A 167 -5.19 14.17 -19.65
C ASP A 167 -4.17 13.88 -20.77
N PRO A 168 -4.64 13.52 -21.97
CA PRO A 168 -3.75 13.15 -23.07
C PRO A 168 -2.90 14.31 -23.60
N ASP A 169 -3.42 15.54 -23.54
CA ASP A 169 -2.72 16.71 -24.08
C ASP A 169 -1.50 17.05 -23.25
N GLN A 170 -1.59 16.93 -21.94
CA GLN A 170 -0.49 17.17 -21.01
C GLN A 170 0.24 15.87 -20.61
N CYS A 171 -0.17 14.70 -21.09
CA CYS A 171 0.35 13.40 -20.66
C CYS A 171 0.34 13.22 -19.13
N LEU A 172 -0.77 13.57 -18.48
CA LEU A 172 -0.96 13.46 -17.03
C LEU A 172 -2.04 12.42 -16.70
N ILE A 173 -1.90 11.76 -15.57
CA ILE A 173 -2.94 10.91 -14.99
C ILE A 173 -3.27 11.33 -13.56
N LEU A 174 -4.55 11.33 -13.19
CA LEU A 174 -4.99 11.64 -11.82
C LEU A 174 -4.99 10.38 -10.96
N LEU A 175 -4.03 10.26 -10.06
CA LEU A 175 -3.91 9.14 -9.13
C LEU A 175 -4.59 9.45 -7.81
N ARG A 176 -5.48 8.53 -7.38
CA ARG A 176 -6.11 8.51 -6.04
C ARG A 176 -5.53 7.35 -5.24
N GLU A 177 -4.82 7.67 -4.17
CA GLU A 177 -4.10 6.67 -3.40
C GLU A 177 -4.55 6.65 -1.91
N LYS A 178 -3.95 5.78 -1.12
CA LYS A 178 -4.28 5.62 0.31
C LYS A 178 -4.09 6.93 1.08
N GLY A 179 -5.05 7.26 1.97
CA GLY A 179 -5.02 8.45 2.83
C GLY A 179 -5.50 9.70 2.10
N ASP A 180 -6.45 9.50 1.16
CA ASP A 180 -7.09 10.57 0.35
C ASP A 180 -6.08 11.41 -0.46
N SER A 181 -4.91 10.84 -0.68
CA SER A 181 -3.88 11.46 -1.51
C SER A 181 -4.32 11.46 -2.97
N VAL A 182 -4.49 12.64 -3.54
CA VAL A 182 -4.83 12.86 -4.96
C VAL A 182 -3.71 13.69 -5.59
N ARG A 183 -3.22 13.25 -6.75
CA ARG A 183 -2.18 13.98 -7.47
C ARG A 183 -2.24 13.73 -8.97
N TRP A 184 -1.91 14.74 -9.74
CA TRP A 184 -1.54 14.57 -11.14
C TRP A 184 -0.13 14.00 -11.24
N GLN A 185 0.02 12.96 -12.03
CA GLN A 185 1.28 12.27 -12.26
C GLN A 185 1.61 12.29 -13.73
N PRO A 186 2.75 12.84 -14.14
CA PRO A 186 3.25 12.71 -15.50
C PRO A 186 3.45 11.24 -15.90
N VAL A 187 3.10 10.93 -17.14
CA VAL A 187 3.34 9.64 -17.80
C VAL A 187 3.95 9.89 -19.19
N SER A 188 4.75 8.93 -19.69
CA SER A 188 5.29 9.08 -21.04
C SER A 188 4.18 9.12 -22.10
N PRO A 189 4.38 9.79 -23.24
CA PRO A 189 3.44 9.76 -24.35
C PRO A 189 3.11 8.33 -24.80
N THR A 190 4.06 7.43 -24.72
CA THR A 190 3.85 6.01 -25.04
C THR A 190 2.94 5.32 -24.04
N LEU A 191 3.12 5.56 -22.73
CA LEU A 191 2.23 4.99 -21.72
C LEU A 191 0.81 5.58 -21.85
N MET A 192 0.67 6.87 -22.11
CA MET A 192 -0.62 7.51 -22.32
C MET A 192 -1.39 6.84 -23.47
N ARG A 193 -0.74 6.65 -24.63
CA ARG A 193 -1.35 5.94 -25.77
C ARG A 193 -1.77 4.51 -25.42
N TYR A 194 -0.97 3.80 -24.62
CA TYR A 194 -1.32 2.43 -24.21
C TYR A 194 -2.49 2.40 -23.25
N LEU A 195 -2.60 3.36 -22.34
CA LEU A 195 -3.74 3.47 -21.42
C LEU A 195 -5.04 3.79 -22.17
N GLN A 196 -5.01 4.72 -23.12
CA GLN A 196 -6.18 5.06 -23.97
C GLN A 196 -6.61 3.86 -24.80
N ARG A 197 -5.68 3.24 -25.54
CA ARG A 197 -5.97 2.05 -26.35
C ARG A 197 -6.55 0.93 -25.50
N HIS A 198 -5.97 0.66 -24.34
CA HIS A 198 -6.47 -0.37 -23.44
C HIS A 198 -7.91 -0.08 -22.96
N ALA A 199 -8.22 1.18 -22.65
CA ALA A 199 -9.57 1.59 -22.25
C ALA A 199 -10.59 1.37 -23.38
N GLU A 200 -10.23 1.75 -24.60
CA GLU A 200 -11.07 1.57 -25.80
C GLU A 200 -11.30 0.09 -26.13
N GLU A 201 -10.21 -0.66 -26.31
CA GLU A 201 -10.26 -2.09 -26.67
C GLU A 201 -10.99 -2.96 -25.63
N ARG A 202 -11.00 -2.54 -24.36
CA ARG A 202 -11.59 -3.30 -23.24
C ARG A 202 -12.93 -2.75 -22.77
N GLY A 203 -13.47 -1.75 -23.46
CA GLY A 203 -14.78 -1.17 -23.17
C GLY A 203 -14.85 -0.51 -21.78
N ALA A 204 -13.82 0.21 -21.37
CA ALA A 204 -13.83 0.95 -20.14
C ALA A 204 -14.77 2.16 -20.27
N THR A 205 -15.79 2.23 -19.43
CA THR A 205 -16.65 3.41 -19.36
C THR A 205 -15.92 4.58 -18.73
N GLU A 206 -16.27 5.81 -19.06
CA GLU A 206 -15.57 7.02 -18.65
C GLU A 206 -15.29 7.10 -17.14
N ALA A 207 -16.28 6.76 -16.31
CA ALA A 207 -16.18 6.76 -14.86
C ALA A 207 -15.83 5.38 -14.27
N GLY A 208 -15.75 4.34 -15.10
CA GLY A 208 -15.43 2.98 -14.69
C GLY A 208 -13.93 2.73 -14.52
N GLN A 209 -13.56 1.60 -13.94
CA GLN A 209 -12.15 1.22 -13.83
C GLN A 209 -11.52 1.09 -15.23
N LEU A 210 -10.37 1.72 -15.46
CA LEU A 210 -9.67 1.69 -16.73
C LEU A 210 -9.06 0.31 -17.02
N LEU A 211 -8.38 -0.28 -16.03
CA LEU A 211 -7.67 -1.55 -16.20
C LEU A 211 -8.66 -2.73 -16.15
N ARG A 212 -8.78 -3.44 -17.28
CA ARG A 212 -9.77 -4.50 -17.48
C ARG A 212 -9.16 -5.77 -18.07
N TYR A 213 -9.79 -6.90 -17.85
CA TYR A 213 -9.52 -8.15 -18.56
C TYR A 213 -10.02 -8.08 -20.01
N ARG A 214 -9.68 -9.07 -20.84
CA ARG A 214 -10.13 -9.17 -22.25
C ARG A 214 -11.64 -9.29 -22.40
N ASP A 215 -12.33 -9.83 -21.40
CA ASP A 215 -13.78 -9.91 -21.36
C ASP A 215 -14.48 -8.61 -20.91
N GLY A 216 -13.72 -7.56 -20.68
CA GLY A 216 -14.23 -6.28 -20.22
C GLY A 216 -14.47 -6.18 -18.71
N ALA A 217 -14.28 -7.25 -17.93
CA ALA A 217 -14.41 -7.19 -16.49
C ALA A 217 -13.23 -6.40 -15.84
N PRO A 218 -13.49 -5.58 -14.80
CA PRO A 218 -12.44 -4.86 -14.09
C PRO A 218 -11.42 -5.82 -13.47
N ILE A 219 -10.13 -5.54 -13.59
CA ILE A 219 -9.12 -6.35 -12.92
C ILE A 219 -9.15 -6.16 -11.41
N THR A 220 -8.76 -7.19 -10.68
CA THR A 220 -8.67 -7.16 -9.24
C THR A 220 -7.22 -7.30 -8.76
N ARG A 221 -7.01 -7.25 -7.44
CA ARG A 221 -5.70 -7.52 -6.85
C ARG A 221 -5.12 -8.88 -7.25
N ARG A 222 -5.98 -9.87 -7.53
CA ARG A 222 -5.57 -11.21 -7.95
C ARG A 222 -4.77 -11.20 -9.25
N ARG A 223 -5.03 -10.26 -10.18
CA ARG A 223 -4.22 -10.15 -11.40
C ARG A 223 -2.74 -9.93 -11.08
N TYR A 224 -2.45 -9.02 -10.15
CA TYR A 224 -1.08 -8.78 -9.69
C TYR A 224 -0.46 -9.99 -9.01
N ASP A 225 -1.25 -10.66 -8.17
CA ASP A 225 -0.76 -11.83 -7.43
C ASP A 225 -0.40 -12.96 -8.44
N HIS A 226 -1.24 -13.23 -9.44
CA HIS A 226 -0.97 -14.20 -10.51
C HIS A 226 0.23 -13.78 -11.37
N LEU A 227 0.34 -12.50 -11.75
CA LEU A 227 1.49 -12.00 -12.51
C LEU A 227 2.81 -12.28 -11.77
N TRP A 228 2.90 -11.93 -10.50
CA TRP A 228 4.13 -12.12 -9.73
C TRP A 228 4.45 -13.57 -9.40
N VAL A 229 3.44 -14.43 -9.21
CA VAL A 229 3.62 -15.88 -9.08
C VAL A 229 4.24 -16.43 -10.35
N ARG A 230 3.63 -16.15 -11.52
CA ARG A 230 4.12 -16.61 -12.82
C ARG A 230 5.53 -16.09 -13.13
N ILE A 231 5.82 -14.80 -12.93
CA ILE A 231 7.17 -14.28 -13.10
C ILE A 231 8.15 -15.03 -12.19
N GLY A 232 7.76 -15.34 -10.96
CA GLY A 232 8.58 -16.10 -10.02
C GLY A 232 8.78 -17.58 -10.38
N GLU A 233 7.91 -18.16 -11.19
CA GLU A 233 8.06 -19.51 -11.77
C GLU A 233 9.14 -19.50 -12.86
N HIS A 234 9.16 -18.49 -13.72
CA HIS A 234 10.15 -18.32 -14.78
C HIS A 234 11.50 -17.76 -14.28
N LEU A 235 11.45 -16.91 -13.24
CA LEU A 235 12.62 -16.27 -12.66
C LEU A 235 12.75 -16.63 -11.15
N PRO A 236 13.45 -17.71 -10.80
CA PRO A 236 13.54 -18.18 -9.41
C PRO A 236 14.00 -17.11 -8.41
N TRP A 237 14.84 -16.16 -8.83
CA TRP A 237 15.31 -15.07 -7.98
C TRP A 237 14.16 -14.11 -7.58
N VAL A 238 13.16 -13.91 -8.45
CA VAL A 238 11.96 -13.11 -8.15
C VAL A 238 11.17 -13.74 -7.00
N ARG A 239 10.98 -15.06 -7.06
CA ARG A 239 10.33 -15.83 -5.99
C ARG A 239 11.14 -15.83 -4.70
N VAL A 240 12.46 -16.01 -4.80
CA VAL A 240 13.36 -16.05 -3.62
C VAL A 240 13.38 -14.71 -2.90
N GLN A 241 13.45 -13.60 -3.63
CA GLN A 241 13.46 -12.24 -3.06
C GLN A 241 12.06 -11.68 -2.80
N GLN A 242 11.01 -12.40 -3.23
CA GLN A 242 9.61 -11.97 -3.12
C GLN A 242 9.37 -10.59 -3.76
N ILE A 243 9.89 -10.44 -4.96
CA ILE A 243 9.69 -9.24 -5.76
C ILE A 243 8.20 -9.05 -6.03
N SER A 244 7.75 -7.83 -6.03
CA SER A 244 6.35 -7.47 -6.23
C SER A 244 6.26 -6.04 -6.79
N THR A 245 5.08 -5.62 -7.20
CA THR A 245 4.81 -4.24 -7.66
C THR A 245 5.41 -3.16 -6.74
N HIS A 246 5.46 -3.40 -5.42
CA HIS A 246 6.05 -2.44 -4.50
C HIS A 246 7.57 -2.29 -4.67
N TRP A 247 8.26 -3.30 -5.20
CA TRP A 247 9.68 -3.19 -5.54
C TRP A 247 9.89 -2.29 -6.75
N LEU A 248 9.00 -2.32 -7.77
CA LEU A 248 9.05 -1.40 -8.90
C LEU A 248 8.98 0.06 -8.41
N ARG A 249 7.99 0.36 -7.57
CA ARG A 249 7.90 1.68 -6.95
C ARG A 249 9.18 2.07 -6.20
N HIS A 250 9.77 1.13 -5.43
CA HIS A 250 11.01 1.39 -4.71
C HIS A 250 12.18 1.67 -5.67
N THR A 251 12.25 0.92 -6.76
CA THR A 251 13.28 1.08 -7.80
C THR A 251 13.19 2.45 -8.44
N THR A 252 12.02 2.82 -8.93
CA THR A 252 11.78 4.14 -9.56
C THR A 252 12.11 5.28 -8.60
N LEU A 253 11.58 5.23 -7.37
CA LEU A 253 11.82 6.30 -6.41
C LEU A 253 13.29 6.40 -5.99
N THR A 254 14.01 5.29 -5.86
CA THR A 254 15.46 5.29 -5.60
C THR A 254 16.22 5.90 -6.77
N TRP A 255 15.82 5.59 -8.01
CA TRP A 255 16.44 6.16 -9.20
C TRP A 255 16.18 7.68 -9.27
N VAL A 256 14.93 8.12 -9.07
CA VAL A 256 14.57 9.56 -9.07
C VAL A 256 15.32 10.29 -7.95
N GLU A 257 15.40 9.74 -6.75
CA GLU A 257 16.11 10.36 -5.63
C GLU A 257 17.61 10.56 -5.94
N ARG A 258 18.24 9.57 -6.56
CA ARG A 258 19.67 9.64 -6.90
C ARG A 258 19.99 10.64 -8.00
N ASN A 259 19.10 10.82 -8.97
CA ASN A 259 19.34 11.68 -10.13
C ASN A 259 18.74 13.08 -9.99
N PHE A 260 17.66 13.25 -9.21
CA PHE A 260 16.89 14.48 -9.09
C PHE A 260 16.71 14.97 -7.64
N GLY A 261 17.19 14.21 -6.66
CA GLY A 261 17.14 14.57 -5.26
C GLY A 261 15.85 14.19 -4.53
N TYR A 262 15.92 14.30 -3.21
CA TYR A 262 14.87 13.83 -2.29
C TYR A 262 13.53 14.55 -2.46
N ALA A 263 13.53 15.85 -2.71
CA ALA A 263 12.30 16.64 -2.85
C ALA A 263 11.46 16.17 -4.03
N ILE A 264 12.09 15.96 -5.20
CA ILE A 264 11.44 15.48 -6.42
C ILE A 264 10.97 14.03 -6.22
N ALA A 265 11.80 13.16 -5.64
CA ALA A 265 11.41 11.79 -5.35
C ALA A 265 10.20 11.71 -4.39
N ARG A 266 10.14 12.59 -3.39
CA ARG A 266 9.02 12.67 -2.45
C ARG A 266 7.72 13.10 -3.15
N ALA A 267 7.78 14.13 -4.00
CA ALA A 267 6.65 14.58 -4.80
C ALA A 267 6.21 13.51 -5.81
N TYR A 268 7.17 12.88 -6.49
CA TYR A 268 6.94 11.75 -7.38
C TYR A 268 6.24 10.58 -6.68
N ALA A 269 6.56 10.35 -5.41
CA ALA A 269 5.92 9.34 -4.57
C ALA A 269 4.50 9.70 -4.12
N GLY A 270 4.07 10.95 -4.26
CA GLY A 270 2.81 11.46 -3.71
C GLY A 270 2.78 11.38 -2.19
N HIS A 271 3.90 11.71 -1.54
CA HIS A 271 3.93 11.83 -0.09
C HIS A 271 3.45 13.23 0.31
N SER A 272 2.25 13.30 0.93
CA SER A 272 1.76 14.52 1.57
C SER A 272 2.54 14.83 2.85
N GLU A 273 2.54 16.09 3.26
CA GLU A 273 3.27 16.60 4.44
C GLU A 273 2.69 16.16 5.79
N SER A 274 1.59 15.42 5.82
CA SER A 274 0.94 14.96 7.03
C SER A 274 1.65 13.73 7.63
N GLY A 275 2.67 13.98 8.44
CA GLY A 275 3.33 12.92 9.24
C GLY A 275 4.67 13.36 9.80
N GLY A 276 4.65 14.04 10.94
CA GLY A 276 5.68 14.36 11.90
C GLY A 276 7.14 14.08 11.53
N ASP A 277 7.97 15.11 11.56
CA ASP A 277 9.44 15.17 11.49
C ASP A 277 10.06 15.92 10.29
N ALA A 278 9.27 16.48 9.39
CA ALA A 278 9.83 17.47 8.46
C ALA A 278 9.61 18.86 9.05
N GLY A 279 10.68 19.49 9.56
CA GLY A 279 10.63 20.86 10.05
C GLY A 279 10.06 21.83 9.00
N THR A 280 9.73 23.05 9.42
CA THR A 280 9.10 24.13 8.63
C THR A 280 9.70 24.33 7.23
N THR A 281 10.94 23.98 7.00
CA THR A 281 11.66 24.08 5.72
C THR A 281 11.09 23.15 4.64
N ALA A 282 10.48 21.99 5.01
CA ALA A 282 9.89 21.06 4.04
C ALA A 282 8.62 21.60 3.38
N THR A 283 7.98 22.61 3.96
CA THR A 283 6.76 23.24 3.44
C THR A 283 7.04 24.10 2.19
N TYR A 284 8.27 24.59 2.02
CA TYR A 284 8.64 25.51 0.96
C TYR A 284 9.25 24.86 -0.29
N VAL A 285 9.61 23.57 -0.22
CA VAL A 285 10.26 22.86 -1.33
C VAL A 285 9.29 21.83 -1.91
N LYS A 286 8.32 22.30 -2.69
CA LYS A 286 7.42 21.42 -3.46
C LYS A 286 7.94 21.33 -4.89
N ALA A 287 8.24 20.11 -5.34
CA ALA A 287 8.55 19.89 -6.75
C ALA A 287 7.34 20.22 -7.63
N THR A 288 7.59 20.95 -8.71
CA THR A 288 6.59 21.29 -9.72
C THR A 288 6.25 20.09 -10.61
N PRO A 289 5.10 20.10 -11.29
CA PRO A 289 4.79 19.07 -12.30
C PRO A 289 5.87 18.98 -13.39
N GLN A 290 6.48 20.09 -13.78
CA GLN A 290 7.56 20.15 -14.77
C GLN A 290 8.82 19.42 -14.28
N GLU A 291 9.23 19.60 -13.02
CA GLU A 291 10.36 18.87 -12.45
C GLU A 291 10.11 17.36 -12.36
N ILE A 292 8.86 16.96 -12.05
CA ILE A 292 8.47 15.55 -12.05
C ILE A 292 8.47 15.01 -13.48
N ALA A 293 8.00 15.78 -14.47
CA ALA A 293 8.02 15.44 -15.88
C ALA A 293 9.44 15.30 -16.42
N ALA A 294 10.35 16.20 -16.02
CA ALA A 294 11.77 16.11 -16.39
C ALA A 294 12.41 14.82 -15.83
N ALA A 295 12.11 14.45 -14.59
CA ALA A 295 12.58 13.19 -14.03
C ALA A 295 12.01 11.98 -14.79
N LEU A 296 10.73 12.01 -15.20
CA LEU A 296 10.12 10.97 -16.01
C LEU A 296 10.74 10.89 -17.40
N SER A 297 10.96 12.03 -18.09
CA SER A 297 11.60 12.08 -19.40
C SER A 297 12.97 11.42 -19.39
N ALA A 298 13.76 11.71 -18.35
CA ALA A 298 15.07 11.07 -18.17
C ALA A 298 14.95 9.56 -17.84
N LEU A 299 13.94 9.16 -17.07
CA LEU A 299 13.69 7.75 -16.71
C LEU A 299 13.28 6.91 -17.93
N THR A 300 12.46 7.48 -18.81
CA THR A 300 11.88 6.78 -19.96
C THR A 300 12.61 6.98 -21.26
N ASN A 301 13.50 7.97 -21.28
CA ASN A 301 14.14 8.50 -22.51
C ASN A 301 13.11 8.93 -23.58
N GLU A 302 11.96 9.42 -23.12
CA GLU A 302 10.91 9.99 -23.96
C GLU A 302 10.67 11.46 -23.57
N PRO A 303 10.62 12.42 -24.52
CA PRO A 303 10.28 13.81 -24.20
C PRO A 303 8.84 13.90 -23.69
N HIS A 304 8.63 14.79 -22.71
CA HIS A 304 7.31 14.99 -22.12
C HIS A 304 6.76 16.39 -22.47
N PRO A 305 5.45 16.57 -22.74
CA PRO A 305 4.88 17.86 -23.14
C PRO A 305 5.10 19.01 -22.13
N LEU A 306 5.37 18.69 -20.87
CA LEU A 306 5.64 19.70 -19.81
C LEU A 306 7.12 20.06 -19.67
N THR A 307 8.03 19.48 -20.47
CA THR A 307 9.49 19.76 -20.41
C THR A 307 9.99 20.54 -21.59
#